data_bd7024da821d3420de60d0f573516d54
#
_entry.id   bd7024da821d3420de60d0f573516d54
#
_cell.length_a   1.000
_cell.length_b   1.000
_cell.length_c   1.000
_cell.angle_alpha   90.00
_cell.angle_beta   90.00
_cell.angle_gamma   90.00
#
_symmetry.space_group_name_H-M   'P 1'
#
loop_
_entity.id
_entity.type
_entity.pdbx_description
1 polymer ?
#
loop_
_entity_poly.entity_id
_entity_poly.type
_entity_poly.pdbx_seq_one_letter_code
_entity_poly.pdbx_strand_id
1 'polypeptide(L)'
;EFKNPIIAFPDTISIRHVTMVTNRSGSVGSEILKRFSVIFDYPNKKMFLKKNRSFYAPFSYNKSGIELQHYGLQWVQETVHLETIPIIKSDDLSFKNSENGNNFKYKFELKPVYIIVNVRKNSAAALIGLQKGDVLVSINKIPAYKYSLEKINSLLKSEEEKWITIEVDRDSNILKFKFQLLNVL
;
A
#
# COMPACT_ATOMS: atom_id res chain seq x y z
N GLU A 1 -13.71 -2.68 -26.81
CA GLU A 1 -14.35 -1.72 -25.92
C GLU A 1 -14.06 -2.09 -24.47
N PHE A 2 -13.77 -1.11 -23.63
CA PHE A 2 -13.61 -1.29 -22.17
C PHE A 2 -14.91 -0.92 -21.48
N LYS A 3 -15.31 -1.71 -20.49
CA LYS A 3 -16.45 -1.38 -19.62
C LYS A 3 -15.95 -0.48 -18.49
N ASN A 4 -16.58 0.69 -18.34
CA ASN A 4 -16.34 1.66 -17.27
C ASN A 4 -14.85 1.99 -17.04
N PRO A 5 -14.10 2.45 -18.08
CA PRO A 5 -12.71 2.85 -17.89
C PRO A 5 -12.64 4.11 -17.03
N ILE A 6 -11.62 4.21 -16.21
CA ILE A 6 -11.36 5.41 -15.41
C ILE A 6 -10.63 6.40 -16.29
N ILE A 7 -11.20 7.60 -16.46
CA ILE A 7 -10.65 8.70 -17.25
C ILE A 7 -10.42 9.88 -16.32
N ALA A 8 -9.25 10.49 -16.39
CA ALA A 8 -8.93 11.71 -15.65
C ALA A 8 -8.79 12.89 -16.62
N PHE A 9 -9.43 14.00 -16.26
CA PHE A 9 -9.27 15.28 -16.94
C PHE A 9 -8.46 16.20 -16.02
N PRO A 10 -7.14 16.33 -16.23
CA PRO A 10 -6.33 17.22 -15.40
C PRO A 10 -6.75 18.67 -15.61
N ASP A 11 -6.74 19.46 -14.55
CA ASP A 11 -6.97 20.88 -14.64
C ASP A 11 -5.80 21.62 -15.31
N THR A 12 -6.02 22.86 -15.71
CA THR A 12 -5.00 23.69 -16.39
C THR A 12 -3.79 23.97 -15.50
N ILE A 13 -3.96 23.95 -14.18
CA ILE A 13 -2.87 24.17 -13.22
C ILE A 13 -1.95 22.97 -13.19
N SER A 14 -2.51 21.77 -13.18
CA SER A 14 -1.75 20.51 -13.15
C SER A 14 -0.91 20.28 -14.41
N ILE A 15 -1.27 20.87 -15.54
CA ILE A 15 -0.57 20.71 -16.83
C ILE A 15 0.35 21.88 -17.21
N ARG A 16 0.39 22.95 -16.40
CA ARG A 16 1.18 24.17 -16.74
C ARG A 16 2.68 23.92 -16.98
N HIS A 17 3.23 22.92 -16.31
CA HIS A 17 4.67 22.59 -16.41
C HIS A 17 4.95 21.38 -17.31
N VAL A 18 3.93 20.85 -17.96
CA VAL A 18 4.09 19.72 -18.88
C VAL A 18 4.33 20.25 -20.28
N THR A 19 5.49 19.94 -20.86
CA THR A 19 5.75 20.25 -22.29
C THR A 19 4.75 19.47 -23.12
N MET A 20 3.79 20.19 -23.70
CA MET A 20 2.76 19.58 -24.55
C MET A 20 3.34 19.28 -25.93
N VAL A 21 3.27 18.04 -26.34
CA VAL A 21 3.57 17.64 -27.72
C VAL A 21 2.41 18.10 -28.60
N THR A 22 2.73 18.75 -29.72
CA THR A 22 1.74 19.21 -30.70
C THR A 22 0.89 18.02 -31.18
N ASN A 23 -0.41 18.22 -31.31
CA ASN A 23 -1.38 17.20 -31.75
C ASN A 23 -1.56 16.00 -30.77
N ARG A 24 -1.22 16.16 -29.51
CA ARG A 24 -1.47 15.13 -28.50
C ARG A 24 -2.91 15.17 -28.01
N SER A 25 -3.66 14.10 -28.23
CA SER A 25 -5.06 13.98 -27.79
C SER A 25 -5.21 13.44 -26.36
N GLY A 26 -4.15 12.89 -25.76
CA GLY A 26 -4.21 12.34 -24.41
C GLY A 26 -3.03 11.43 -24.07
N SER A 27 -3.14 10.75 -22.94
CA SER A 27 -2.18 9.75 -22.46
C SER A 27 -2.89 8.47 -22.11
N VAL A 28 -2.27 7.34 -22.41
CA VAL A 28 -2.74 6.02 -22.01
C VAL A 28 -1.90 5.55 -20.82
N GLY A 29 -2.54 5.39 -19.66
CA GLY A 29 -1.86 4.99 -18.45
C GLY A 29 -1.69 3.46 -18.31
N SER A 30 -0.97 3.08 -17.27
CA SER A 30 -0.65 1.67 -16.96
C SER A 30 -1.90 0.81 -16.74
N GLU A 31 -2.99 1.37 -16.22
CA GLU A 31 -4.26 0.66 -16.01
C GLU A 31 -4.87 0.12 -17.31
N ILE A 32 -4.59 0.76 -18.42
CA ILE A 32 -4.96 0.28 -19.78
C ILE A 32 -3.88 -0.68 -20.30
N LEU A 33 -2.61 -0.25 -20.26
CA LEU A 33 -1.51 -1.01 -20.88
C LEU A 33 -1.29 -2.38 -20.25
N LYS A 34 -1.46 -2.52 -18.94
CA LYS A 34 -1.34 -3.82 -18.22
C LYS A 34 -2.33 -4.91 -18.71
N ARG A 35 -3.36 -4.52 -19.48
CA ARG A 35 -4.37 -5.41 -20.06
C ARG A 35 -3.95 -6.01 -21.38
N PHE A 36 -2.75 -5.64 -21.84
CA PHE A 36 -2.17 -6.12 -23.07
C PHE A 36 -0.75 -6.64 -22.85
N SER A 37 -0.34 -7.56 -23.69
CA SER A 37 1.07 -7.79 -24.00
C SER A 37 1.47 -6.76 -25.04
N VAL A 38 2.43 -5.91 -24.68
CA VAL A 38 2.84 -4.76 -25.52
C VAL A 38 4.16 -5.09 -26.19
N ILE A 39 4.25 -4.90 -27.50
CA ILE A 39 5.47 -5.07 -28.30
C ILE A 39 5.76 -3.72 -28.97
N PHE A 40 6.96 -3.19 -28.76
CA PHE A 40 7.45 -1.97 -29.41
C PHE A 40 8.38 -2.34 -30.56
N ASP A 41 8.04 -1.91 -31.74
CA ASP A 41 8.88 -1.97 -32.94
C ASP A 41 9.45 -0.58 -33.23
N TYR A 42 10.56 -0.27 -32.57
CA TYR A 42 11.20 1.03 -32.67
C TYR A 42 11.66 1.38 -34.10
N PRO A 43 12.27 0.44 -34.88
CA PRO A 43 12.67 0.76 -36.27
C PRO A 43 11.51 1.21 -37.14
N ASN A 44 10.36 0.55 -37.02
CA ASN A 44 9.18 0.85 -37.80
C ASN A 44 8.21 1.83 -37.12
N LYS A 45 8.56 2.35 -35.94
CA LYS A 45 7.73 3.28 -35.13
C LYS A 45 6.32 2.74 -34.87
N LYS A 46 6.20 1.43 -34.62
CA LYS A 46 4.92 0.75 -34.39
C LYS A 46 4.83 0.18 -32.98
N MET A 47 3.63 0.12 -32.45
CA MET A 47 3.30 -0.55 -31.21
C MET A 47 2.19 -1.56 -31.47
N PHE A 48 2.41 -2.80 -31.04
CA PHE A 48 1.42 -3.86 -31.16
C PHE A 48 0.86 -4.19 -29.78
N LEU A 49 -0.46 -4.34 -29.70
CA LEU A 49 -1.18 -4.64 -28.48
C LEU A 49 -1.94 -5.96 -28.64
N LYS A 50 -1.58 -6.97 -27.87
CA LYS A 50 -2.31 -8.25 -27.81
C LYS A 50 -3.02 -8.33 -26.47
N LYS A 51 -4.34 -8.52 -26.47
CA LYS A 51 -5.12 -8.73 -25.25
C LYS A 51 -4.51 -9.86 -24.44
N ASN A 52 -4.35 -9.65 -23.14
CA ASN A 52 -3.94 -10.68 -22.20
C ASN A 52 -5.13 -11.10 -21.29
N ARG A 53 -4.88 -12.01 -20.34
CA ARG A 53 -5.92 -12.51 -19.42
C ARG A 53 -6.56 -11.43 -18.54
N SER A 54 -5.89 -10.29 -18.36
CA SER A 54 -6.39 -9.17 -17.55
C SER A 54 -7.25 -8.19 -18.37
N PHE A 55 -7.48 -8.44 -19.66
CA PHE A 55 -8.20 -7.52 -20.53
C PHE A 55 -9.60 -7.18 -20.02
N TYR A 56 -10.31 -8.16 -19.51
CA TYR A 56 -11.68 -8.01 -18.99
C TYR A 56 -11.75 -7.77 -17.48
N ALA A 57 -10.60 -7.64 -16.79
CA ALA A 57 -10.60 -7.34 -15.37
C ALA A 57 -11.29 -5.99 -15.10
N PRO A 58 -12.06 -5.85 -14.02
CA PRO A 58 -12.71 -4.58 -13.69
C PRO A 58 -11.65 -3.50 -13.43
N PHE A 59 -12.02 -2.25 -13.66
CA PHE A 59 -11.21 -1.12 -13.23
C PHE A 59 -11.41 -0.91 -11.74
N SER A 60 -10.32 -0.67 -11.03
CA SER A 60 -10.35 -0.37 -9.61
C SER A 60 -9.49 0.85 -9.32
N TYR A 61 -9.92 1.68 -8.39
CA TYR A 61 -9.20 2.87 -7.98
C TYR A 61 -9.20 2.99 -6.46
N ASN A 62 -8.38 3.90 -5.96
CA ASN A 62 -8.29 4.17 -4.54
C ASN A 62 -9.52 4.93 -4.06
N LYS A 63 -10.35 4.25 -3.27
CA LYS A 63 -11.63 4.75 -2.74
C LYS A 63 -11.47 5.51 -1.42
N SER A 64 -10.31 5.42 -0.78
CA SER A 64 -10.04 6.17 0.45
C SER A 64 -9.74 7.64 0.21
N GLY A 65 -9.10 7.95 -0.91
CA GLY A 65 -8.61 9.29 -1.26
C GLY A 65 -7.24 9.64 -0.69
N ILE A 66 -6.55 8.73 0.02
CA ILE A 66 -5.17 8.94 0.47
C ILE A 66 -4.18 8.36 -0.53
N GLU A 67 -3.08 9.08 -0.73
CA GLU A 67 -1.93 8.63 -1.49
C GLU A 67 -0.74 8.47 -0.55
N LEU A 68 -0.14 7.28 -0.60
CA LEU A 68 0.95 6.89 0.28
C LEU A 68 2.26 6.77 -0.48
N GLN A 69 3.34 7.14 0.19
CA GLN A 69 4.70 6.97 -0.31
C GLN A 69 5.58 6.32 0.76
N HIS A 70 6.60 5.61 0.32
CA HIS A 70 7.67 5.13 1.20
C HIS A 70 8.49 6.32 1.72
N TYR A 71 8.65 6.43 3.04
CA TYR A 71 9.30 7.57 3.70
C TYR A 71 10.66 7.20 4.31
N GLY A 72 11.13 5.99 4.12
CA GLY A 72 12.38 5.50 4.68
C GLY A 72 12.19 4.25 5.53
N LEU A 73 13.15 3.98 6.40
CA LEU A 73 13.17 2.80 7.26
C LEU A 73 13.25 3.23 8.72
N GLN A 74 12.65 2.42 9.60
CA GLN A 74 12.75 2.56 11.05
C GLN A 74 13.21 1.25 11.69
N TRP A 75 13.93 1.35 12.80
CA TRP A 75 14.26 0.19 13.62
C TRP A 75 13.02 -0.26 14.39
N VAL A 76 12.65 -1.53 14.24
CA VAL A 76 11.58 -2.15 15.00
C VAL A 76 12.16 -3.31 15.79
N GLN A 77 11.85 -3.33 17.09
CA GLN A 77 12.17 -4.45 17.98
C GLN A 77 11.04 -5.47 17.90
N GLU A 78 11.36 -6.68 17.48
CA GLU A 78 10.43 -7.81 17.50
C GLU A 78 10.88 -8.85 18.53
N THR A 79 9.91 -9.40 19.27
CA THR A 79 10.17 -10.50 20.22
C THR A 79 10.09 -11.82 19.48
N VAL A 80 11.14 -12.61 19.52
CA VAL A 80 11.18 -13.94 18.92
C VAL A 80 11.13 -14.97 20.04
N HIS A 81 10.13 -15.85 20.02
CA HIS A 81 10.11 -17.04 20.86
C HIS A 81 11.18 -18.01 20.36
N LEU A 82 12.10 -18.38 21.23
CA LEU A 82 13.00 -19.50 20.95
C LEU A 82 12.28 -20.78 21.38
N GLU A 83 11.91 -21.61 20.43
CA GLU A 83 11.56 -22.98 20.71
C GLU A 83 12.83 -23.71 21.14
N THR A 84 12.96 -23.98 22.44
CA THR A 84 13.99 -24.88 22.95
C THR A 84 13.57 -26.30 22.57
N ILE A 85 14.24 -26.88 21.59
CA ILE A 85 14.15 -28.32 21.33
C ILE A 85 14.84 -29.00 22.52
N PRO A 86 14.14 -29.82 23.32
CA PRO A 86 14.80 -30.57 24.40
C PRO A 86 15.78 -31.57 23.77
N ILE A 87 17.07 -31.36 23.98
CA ILE A 87 18.07 -32.34 23.65
C ILE A 87 17.95 -33.45 24.69
N ILE A 88 17.31 -34.56 24.32
CA ILE A 88 17.28 -35.75 25.14
C ILE A 88 18.70 -36.34 25.11
N LYS A 89 19.53 -36.00 26.08
CA LYS A 89 20.71 -36.77 26.37
C LYS A 89 20.28 -37.96 27.22
N SER A 90 20.34 -39.16 26.68
CA SER A 90 20.30 -40.39 27.42
C SER A 90 21.47 -40.42 28.38
N ASP A 91 21.23 -40.73 29.65
CA ASP A 91 22.17 -40.91 30.74
C ASP A 91 22.46 -39.63 31.56
N ASP A 92 21.54 -39.22 32.37
CA ASP A 92 21.71 -39.07 33.84
C ASP A 92 20.40 -38.60 34.53
N LEU A 93 20.01 -39.30 35.60
CA LEU A 93 18.80 -39.06 36.36
C LEU A 93 19.02 -37.95 37.43
N SER A 94 19.10 -36.70 36.99
CA SER A 94 18.92 -35.59 37.92
C SER A 94 18.38 -34.36 37.20
N PHE A 95 17.08 -34.37 36.93
CA PHE A 95 16.39 -33.14 36.53
C PHE A 95 16.14 -32.27 37.76
N LYS A 96 17.03 -31.34 38.00
CA LYS A 96 16.65 -30.14 38.75
C LYS A 96 15.83 -29.25 37.80
N ASN A 97 14.64 -28.89 38.25
CA ASN A 97 13.72 -27.98 37.64
C ASN A 97 14.47 -26.77 37.07
N SER A 98 14.61 -26.75 35.74
CA SER A 98 14.96 -25.55 35.02
C SER A 98 13.73 -24.66 35.02
N GLU A 99 13.80 -23.56 35.75
CA GLU A 99 12.80 -22.52 35.79
C GLU A 99 12.31 -22.22 34.37
N ASN A 100 10.99 -22.08 34.22
CA ASN A 100 10.33 -21.58 33.01
C ASN A 100 10.78 -20.14 32.75
N GLY A 101 12.02 -19.95 32.37
CA GLY A 101 12.52 -18.72 31.82
C GLY A 101 11.93 -18.60 30.41
N ASN A 102 10.96 -17.72 30.25
CA ASN A 102 10.54 -17.26 28.91
C ASN A 102 11.79 -16.73 28.18
N ASN A 103 12.48 -17.57 27.44
CA ASN A 103 13.63 -17.18 26.65
C ASN A 103 13.13 -16.38 25.43
N PHE A 104 12.87 -15.09 25.64
CA PHE A 104 12.61 -14.15 24.57
C PHE A 104 13.93 -13.60 24.05
N LYS A 105 14.16 -13.69 22.76
CA LYS A 105 15.23 -13.00 22.09
C LYS A 105 14.66 -11.79 21.34
N TYR A 106 15.26 -10.64 21.54
CA TYR A 106 14.89 -9.45 20.79
C TYR A 106 15.65 -9.44 19.46
N LYS A 107 14.92 -9.22 18.39
CA LYS A 107 15.48 -9.01 17.07
C LYS A 107 15.15 -7.58 16.63
N PHE A 108 16.17 -6.87 16.19
CA PHE A 108 15.99 -5.54 15.61
C PHE A 108 16.05 -5.66 14.10
N GLU A 109 15.06 -5.14 13.40
CA GLU A 109 14.99 -5.11 11.95
C GLU A 109 14.62 -3.74 11.43
N LEU A 110 15.20 -3.37 10.29
CA LEU A 110 14.79 -2.18 9.55
C LEU A 110 13.48 -2.48 8.82
N LYS A 111 12.45 -1.72 9.11
CA LYS A 111 11.10 -1.88 8.55
C LYS A 111 10.69 -0.59 7.81
N PRO A 112 9.89 -0.71 6.73
CA PRO A 112 9.45 0.44 5.95
C PRO A 112 8.54 1.37 6.75
N VAL A 113 8.68 2.66 6.50
CA VAL A 113 7.79 3.72 6.97
C VAL A 113 7.02 4.27 5.78
N TYR A 114 5.75 4.57 5.97
CA TYR A 114 4.87 5.14 4.95
C TYR A 114 4.29 6.46 5.42
N ILE A 115 4.22 7.44 4.53
CA ILE A 115 3.66 8.77 4.79
C ILE A 115 2.54 9.08 3.81
N ILE A 116 1.53 9.81 4.26
CA ILE A 116 0.48 10.35 3.41
C ILE A 116 1.02 11.58 2.69
N VAL A 117 1.17 11.50 1.37
CA VAL A 117 1.67 12.61 0.54
C VAL A 117 0.56 13.45 -0.05
N ASN A 118 -0.64 12.89 -0.17
CA ASN A 118 -1.81 13.60 -0.67
C ASN A 118 -3.09 13.03 -0.08
N VAL A 119 -4.08 13.91 0.16
CA VAL A 119 -5.45 13.56 0.54
C VAL A 119 -6.39 14.27 -0.41
N ARG A 120 -7.14 13.50 -1.20
CA ARG A 120 -8.08 14.04 -2.18
C ARG A 120 -9.20 14.79 -1.47
N LYS A 121 -9.50 16.01 -1.93
CA LYS A 121 -10.61 16.81 -1.41
C LYS A 121 -11.92 16.03 -1.50
N ASN A 122 -12.79 16.21 -0.51
CA ASN A 122 -14.11 15.56 -0.41
C ASN A 122 -14.07 14.02 -0.39
N SER A 123 -12.91 13.41 -0.15
CA SER A 123 -12.79 11.95 0.02
C SER A 123 -13.16 11.52 1.43
N ALA A 124 -13.43 10.22 1.61
CA ALA A 124 -13.71 9.65 2.93
C ALA A 124 -12.58 9.97 3.94
N ALA A 125 -11.32 9.95 3.51
CA ALA A 125 -10.18 10.30 4.34
C ALA A 125 -10.13 11.79 4.71
N ALA A 126 -10.46 12.68 3.77
CA ALA A 126 -10.47 14.12 4.03
C ALA A 126 -11.56 14.50 5.04
N LEU A 127 -12.76 13.91 4.92
CA LEU A 127 -13.91 14.20 5.78
C LEU A 127 -13.65 13.85 7.25
N ILE A 128 -12.80 12.88 7.52
CA ILE A 128 -12.45 12.46 8.89
C ILE A 128 -11.19 13.16 9.43
N GLY A 129 -10.56 14.03 8.64
CA GLY A 129 -9.42 14.84 9.07
C GLY A 129 -8.05 14.23 8.89
N LEU A 130 -7.88 13.19 8.05
CA LEU A 130 -6.55 12.75 7.61
C LEU A 130 -5.88 13.84 6.77
N GLN A 131 -4.56 14.00 6.94
CA GLN A 131 -3.80 15.11 6.34
C GLN A 131 -2.55 14.61 5.64
N LYS A 132 -2.05 15.42 4.71
CA LYS A 132 -0.72 15.27 4.16
C LYS A 132 0.31 15.43 5.29
N GLY A 133 1.29 14.55 5.33
CA GLY A 133 2.33 14.53 6.37
C GLY A 133 2.07 13.51 7.48
N ASP A 134 0.87 12.96 7.60
CA ASP A 134 0.59 11.89 8.55
C ASP A 134 1.45 10.66 8.25
N VAL A 135 2.16 10.15 9.24
CA VAL A 135 2.95 8.92 9.13
C VAL A 135 2.08 7.74 9.54
N LEU A 136 2.00 6.74 8.66
CA LEU A 136 1.13 5.58 8.85
C LEU A 136 1.71 4.62 9.89
N VAL A 137 1.00 4.39 11.00
CA VAL A 137 1.38 3.50 12.08
C VAL A 137 0.75 2.12 11.93
N SER A 138 -0.55 2.07 11.71
CA SER A 138 -1.27 0.80 11.57
C SER A 138 -2.44 0.90 10.58
N ILE A 139 -2.84 -0.24 9.99
CA ILE A 139 -4.08 -0.41 9.22
C ILE A 139 -4.80 -1.62 9.78
N ASN A 140 -6.07 -1.45 10.16
CA ASN A 140 -6.91 -2.51 10.74
C ASN A 140 -6.23 -3.25 11.89
N LYS A 141 -5.56 -2.51 12.79
CA LYS A 141 -4.80 -2.99 13.96
C LYS A 141 -3.51 -3.77 13.60
N ILE A 142 -3.13 -3.85 12.35
CA ILE A 142 -1.88 -4.47 11.93
C ILE A 142 -0.86 -3.36 11.65
N PRO A 143 0.35 -3.41 12.24
CA PRO A 143 1.39 -2.41 11.98
C PRO A 143 1.66 -2.21 10.49
N ALA A 144 1.79 -0.96 10.07
CA ALA A 144 1.94 -0.60 8.66
C ALA A 144 3.18 -1.24 8.02
N TYR A 145 4.26 -1.38 8.77
CA TYR A 145 5.50 -2.00 8.30
C TYR A 145 5.39 -3.50 7.95
N LYS A 146 4.30 -4.18 8.35
CA LYS A 146 4.01 -5.57 7.97
C LYS A 146 3.39 -5.70 6.58
N TYR A 147 3.08 -4.58 5.94
CA TYR A 147 2.54 -4.54 4.59
C TYR A 147 3.58 -3.99 3.60
N SER A 148 3.52 -4.45 2.37
CA SER A 148 4.13 -3.72 1.26
C SER A 148 3.21 -2.55 0.84
N LEU A 149 3.78 -1.54 0.17
CA LEU A 149 3.00 -0.40 -0.34
C LEU A 149 1.90 -0.86 -1.32
N GLU A 150 2.20 -1.88 -2.16
CA GLU A 150 1.23 -2.47 -3.08
C GLU A 150 0.07 -3.14 -2.33
N LYS A 151 0.37 -3.82 -1.22
CA LYS A 151 -0.67 -4.45 -0.40
C LYS A 151 -1.56 -3.41 0.26
N ILE A 152 -0.99 -2.31 0.78
CA ILE A 152 -1.77 -1.19 1.31
C ILE A 152 -2.66 -0.59 0.22
N ASN A 153 -2.09 -0.29 -0.95
CA ASN A 153 -2.84 0.24 -2.08
C ASN A 153 -3.98 -0.71 -2.53
N SER A 154 -3.76 -2.02 -2.45
CA SER A 154 -4.81 -3.01 -2.74
C SER A 154 -5.93 -2.98 -1.70
N LEU A 155 -5.62 -2.79 -0.42
CA LEU A 155 -6.63 -2.63 0.64
C LEU A 155 -7.49 -1.39 0.41
N LEU A 156 -6.87 -0.26 0.00
CA LEU A 156 -7.55 1.00 -0.27
C LEU A 156 -8.36 1.00 -1.59
N LYS A 157 -8.12 0.02 -2.46
CA LYS A 157 -8.90 -0.27 -3.69
C LYS A 157 -9.94 -1.37 -3.51
N SER A 158 -10.08 -1.91 -2.32
CA SER A 158 -10.98 -3.05 -2.07
C SER A 158 -12.45 -2.69 -2.25
N GLU A 159 -13.33 -3.61 -1.88
CA GLU A 159 -14.79 -3.48 -2.04
C GLU A 159 -15.32 -2.19 -1.44
N GLU A 160 -16.38 -1.67 -2.02
CA GLU A 160 -17.14 -0.55 -1.47
C GLU A 160 -17.69 -0.90 -0.09
N GLU A 161 -17.99 0.15 0.68
CA GLU A 161 -18.55 0.06 2.03
C GLU A 161 -17.67 -0.68 3.05
N LYS A 162 -16.47 -1.09 2.65
CA LYS A 162 -15.52 -1.70 3.58
C LYS A 162 -14.98 -0.68 4.57
N TRP A 163 -15.08 -1.00 5.84
CA TRP A 163 -14.52 -0.20 6.91
C TRP A 163 -13.01 -0.38 6.99
N ILE A 164 -12.31 0.73 7.04
CA ILE A 164 -10.86 0.80 7.26
C ILE A 164 -10.60 1.60 8.53
N THR A 165 -9.76 1.07 9.40
CA THR A 165 -9.24 1.78 10.57
C THR A 165 -7.77 2.07 10.31
N ILE A 166 -7.36 3.32 10.46
CA ILE A 166 -5.98 3.77 10.28
C ILE A 166 -5.53 4.47 11.56
N GLU A 167 -4.34 4.16 12.03
CA GLU A 167 -3.63 4.92 13.05
C GLU A 167 -2.44 5.60 12.39
N VAL A 168 -2.28 6.88 12.67
CA VAL A 168 -1.20 7.72 12.14
C VAL A 168 -0.49 8.44 13.28
N ASP A 169 0.78 8.73 13.07
CA ASP A 169 1.55 9.65 13.89
C ASP A 169 1.53 11.03 13.20
N ARG A 170 1.02 12.02 13.92
CA ARG A 170 1.03 13.43 13.55
C ARG A 170 1.66 14.22 14.68
N ASP A 171 2.84 14.78 14.45
CA ASP A 171 3.58 15.58 15.43
C ASP A 171 3.77 14.83 16.77
N SER A 172 4.18 13.57 16.70
CA SER A 172 4.37 12.64 17.85
C SER A 172 3.07 12.30 18.60
N ASN A 173 1.91 12.54 18.00
CA ASN A 173 0.61 12.15 18.54
C ASN A 173 0.00 11.03 17.70
N ILE A 174 -0.36 9.93 18.34
CA ILE A 174 -1.05 8.83 17.66
C ILE A 174 -2.55 9.14 17.57
N LEU A 175 -2.99 9.35 16.33
CA LEU A 175 -4.39 9.62 16.01
C LEU A 175 -5.01 8.39 15.34
N LYS A 176 -6.26 8.11 15.69
CA LYS A 176 -7.01 6.98 15.16
C LYS A 176 -8.21 7.44 14.36
N PHE A 177 -8.30 6.97 13.14
CA PHE A 177 -9.36 7.28 12.19
C PHE A 177 -10.06 6.01 11.73
N LYS A 178 -11.37 6.08 11.57
CA LYS A 178 -12.19 5.00 11.01
C LYS A 178 -13.11 5.58 9.94
N PHE A 179 -13.07 5.01 8.75
CA PHE A 179 -13.88 5.46 7.63
C PHE A 179 -14.27 4.28 6.73
N GLN A 180 -15.25 4.53 5.90
CA GLN A 180 -15.73 3.57 4.92
C GLN A 180 -15.20 3.93 3.54
N LEU A 181 -14.81 2.93 2.76
CA LEU A 181 -14.41 3.13 1.38
C LEU A 181 -15.66 3.43 0.54
N LEU A 182 -15.70 4.64 -0.02
CA LEU A 182 -16.85 5.10 -0.80
C LEU A 182 -16.50 5.25 -2.28
N ASN A 183 -17.44 4.91 -3.13
CA ASN A 183 -17.37 5.23 -4.55
C ASN A 183 -17.57 6.73 -4.71
N VAL A 184 -16.61 7.41 -5.32
CA VAL A 184 -16.63 8.86 -5.54
C VAL A 184 -16.54 9.24 -7.03
N LEU A 185 -16.73 8.23 -7.91
CA LEU A 185 -16.80 8.37 -9.36
C LEU A 185 -18.23 8.17 -9.85
#